data_b2be541fa80e18db172d629d9a3835c8
#
_entry.id   b2be541fa80e18db172d629d9a3835c8
#
_cell.length_a   1.000
_cell.length_b   1.000
_cell.length_c   1.000
_cell.angle_alpha   90.00
_cell.angle_beta   90.00
_cell.angle_gamma   90.00
#
_symmetry.space_group_name_H-M   'P 1'
#
loop_
_entity.id
_entity.type
_entity.pdbx_description
1 polymer ?
#
loop_
_entity_poly.entity_id
_entity_poly.type
_entity_poly.pdbx_seq_one_letter_code
_entity_poly.pdbx_strand_id
1 'polypeptide(L)'
;MLSHAEFTSFDSRSLSNAEDVFVFDLAALVPGTCCQIDHDFAVYLRTFANSRPCYLLTSVTYNELMARLPTSVRKAFRGVFASSGAELWSGDEVVERVEHTFSDDLYEYLVKVVQNSAYPAKDAPLIENGPATLRVCLAGTKASIGQLGTYLNWENEHRELPVIVNELQSKFPDHDVHQDSDTSLLVTPVTMSTLRVHRRIASEHANARVISCMSPRSANGFAGPFCNALSGSDLVTEVGGPSDLSQLMSYEMRRKATDDLLAAE
;
A
#
# COMPACT_ATOMS: atom_id res chain seq x y z
N MET A 1 4.77 24.70 19.20
CA MET A 1 6.10 24.19 19.56
C MET A 1 6.14 22.75 19.09
N LEU A 2 6.66 22.53 17.89
CA LEU A 2 6.80 21.19 17.31
C LEU A 2 8.13 20.61 17.80
N SER A 3 8.05 19.45 18.45
CA SER A 3 9.17 18.69 18.96
C SER A 3 9.99 18.16 17.78
N HIS A 4 11.25 18.52 17.71
CA HIS A 4 12.24 17.89 16.84
C HIS A 4 12.38 16.43 17.28
N ALA A 5 11.99 15.50 16.40
CA ALA A 5 12.37 14.10 16.55
C ALA A 5 13.89 14.02 16.40
N GLU A 6 14.55 13.65 17.48
CA GLU A 6 15.99 13.38 17.50
C GLU A 6 16.30 12.21 16.57
N PHE A 7 17.01 12.50 15.50
CA PHE A 7 17.67 11.46 14.71
C PHE A 7 18.76 10.84 15.61
N THR A 8 18.45 9.68 16.18
CA THR A 8 19.43 8.90 16.92
C THR A 8 20.57 8.51 15.99
N SER A 9 21.79 8.75 16.45
CA SER A 9 23.07 8.49 15.79
C SER A 9 23.13 7.06 15.23
N PHE A 10 23.24 6.97 13.92
CA PHE A 10 23.51 5.72 13.22
C PHE A 10 24.88 5.18 13.58
N ASP A 11 24.91 4.00 14.16
CA ASP A 11 26.12 3.24 14.45
C ASP A 11 26.72 2.72 13.11
N SER A 12 27.89 3.21 12.78
CA SER A 12 28.62 2.87 11.55
C SER A 12 29.27 1.48 11.66
N ARG A 13 28.47 0.41 11.69
CA ARG A 13 28.96 -0.95 11.71
C ARG A 13 28.45 -1.78 10.54
N SER A 14 29.42 -2.30 9.81
CA SER A 14 29.37 -3.21 8.67
C SER A 14 28.83 -2.62 7.36
N LEU A 15 29.72 -2.08 6.56
CA LEU A 15 29.59 -1.98 5.10
C LEU A 15 29.46 -3.40 4.51
N SER A 16 28.24 -3.96 4.52
CA SER A 16 27.93 -5.06 3.63
C SER A 16 27.57 -4.42 2.28
N ASN A 17 28.15 -4.90 1.18
CA ASN A 17 27.79 -4.57 -0.20
C ASN A 17 26.37 -5.03 -0.57
N ALA A 18 25.46 -5.13 0.38
CA ALA A 18 24.09 -5.50 0.18
C ALA A 18 23.32 -4.31 -0.39
N GLU A 19 22.73 -4.51 -1.55
CA GLU A 19 21.90 -3.50 -2.21
C GLU A 19 20.61 -3.28 -1.41
N ASP A 20 20.27 -2.00 -1.12
CA ASP A 20 19.01 -1.67 -0.47
C ASP A 20 17.83 -1.87 -1.43
N VAL A 21 16.78 -2.50 -0.95
CA VAL A 21 15.53 -2.71 -1.67
C VAL A 21 14.45 -1.80 -1.09
N PHE A 22 13.77 -1.05 -1.93
CA PHE A 22 12.72 -0.12 -1.52
C PHE A 22 11.33 -0.68 -1.84
N VAL A 23 10.42 -0.59 -0.88
CA VAL A 23 9.03 -0.97 -1.06
C VAL A 23 8.14 0.22 -0.71
N PHE A 24 7.41 0.72 -1.70
CA PHE A 24 6.52 1.87 -1.56
C PHE A 24 5.07 1.42 -1.54
N ASP A 25 4.20 2.15 -0.83
CA ASP A 25 2.76 2.03 -1.05
C ASP A 25 2.25 3.13 -2.00
N LEU A 26 1.09 2.87 -2.59
CA LEU A 26 0.47 3.83 -3.51
C LEU A 26 0.01 5.10 -2.79
N ALA A 27 -0.46 5.00 -1.54
CA ALA A 27 -0.94 6.15 -0.78
C ALA A 27 0.21 7.12 -0.41
N ALA A 28 1.43 6.59 -0.25
CA ALA A 28 2.63 7.40 -0.07
C ALA A 28 3.05 8.14 -1.35
N LEU A 29 2.78 7.55 -2.53
CA LEU A 29 3.11 8.14 -3.83
C LEU A 29 2.07 9.14 -4.32
N VAL A 30 0.79 8.85 -4.07
CA VAL A 30 -0.35 9.60 -4.60
C VAL A 30 -1.35 9.84 -3.48
N PRO A 31 -1.35 11.04 -2.88
CA PRO A 31 -2.30 11.35 -1.83
C PRO A 31 -3.72 11.44 -2.41
N GLY A 32 -4.66 10.77 -1.74
CA GLY A 32 -6.07 10.77 -2.11
C GLY A 32 -6.47 9.69 -3.14
N THR A 33 -7.74 9.31 -3.09
CA THR A 33 -8.27 8.11 -3.76
C THR A 33 -8.37 8.25 -5.28
N CYS A 34 -8.63 9.46 -5.80
CA CYS A 34 -8.85 9.70 -7.23
C CYS A 34 -7.75 10.54 -7.89
N CYS A 35 -6.62 10.76 -7.21
CA CYS A 35 -5.55 11.59 -7.73
C CYS A 35 -4.60 10.80 -8.62
N GLN A 36 -3.98 11.49 -9.56
CA GLN A 36 -2.83 11.01 -10.31
C GLN A 36 -1.55 11.48 -9.64
N ILE A 37 -0.46 10.79 -9.89
CA ILE A 37 0.87 11.21 -9.43
C ILE A 37 1.26 12.55 -10.06
N ASP A 38 1.86 13.43 -9.26
CA ASP A 38 2.45 14.66 -9.77
C ASP A 38 3.53 14.39 -10.82
N HIS A 39 3.59 15.19 -11.86
CA HIS A 39 4.48 14.96 -13.00
C HIS A 39 5.96 14.99 -12.61
N ASP A 40 6.38 16.00 -11.86
CA ASP A 40 7.79 16.20 -11.49
C ASP A 40 8.23 15.12 -10.49
N PHE A 41 7.34 14.80 -9.56
CA PHE A 41 7.56 13.69 -8.64
C PHE A 41 7.63 12.33 -9.37
N ALA A 42 6.80 12.11 -10.40
CA ALA A 42 6.85 10.90 -11.23
C ALA A 42 8.19 10.74 -11.97
N VAL A 43 8.74 11.83 -12.49
CA VAL A 43 10.07 11.83 -13.13
C VAL A 43 11.16 11.49 -12.12
N TYR A 44 11.09 12.12 -10.95
CA TYR A 44 12.06 11.87 -9.87
C TYR A 44 12.00 10.43 -9.34
N LEU A 45 10.81 9.93 -9.05
CA LEU A 45 10.57 8.54 -8.60
C LEU A 45 11.09 7.53 -9.62
N ARG A 46 10.83 7.76 -10.91
CA ARG A 46 11.33 6.90 -12.00
C ARG A 46 12.86 6.87 -12.03
N THR A 47 13.51 8.03 -11.86
CA THR A 47 14.97 8.12 -11.82
C THR A 47 15.54 7.33 -10.65
N PHE A 48 14.91 7.45 -9.48
CA PHE A 48 15.27 6.68 -8.29
C PHE A 48 15.09 5.17 -8.51
N ALA A 49 13.92 4.75 -9.01
CA ALA A 49 13.59 3.34 -9.22
C ALA A 49 14.45 2.66 -10.31
N ASN A 50 14.95 3.42 -11.29
CA ASN A 50 15.92 2.90 -12.27
C ASN A 50 17.33 2.69 -11.69
N SER A 51 17.64 3.30 -10.56
CA SER A 51 18.97 3.21 -9.91
C SER A 51 19.03 2.18 -8.79
N ARG A 52 17.89 1.63 -8.37
CA ARG A 52 17.76 0.71 -7.22
C ARG A 52 16.60 -0.26 -7.40
N PRO A 53 16.63 -1.45 -6.78
CA PRO A 53 15.48 -2.35 -6.72
C PRO A 53 14.32 -1.69 -5.96
N CYS A 54 13.27 -1.33 -6.66
CA CYS A 54 12.06 -0.74 -6.10
C CYS A 54 10.85 -1.59 -6.41
N TYR A 55 10.00 -1.79 -5.42
CA TYR A 55 8.72 -2.47 -5.53
C TYR A 55 7.60 -1.54 -5.11
N LEU A 56 6.41 -1.78 -5.64
CA LEU A 56 5.19 -1.14 -5.21
C LEU A 56 4.27 -2.18 -4.57
N LEU A 57 3.75 -1.90 -3.39
CA LEU A 57 2.74 -2.70 -2.70
C LEU A 57 1.47 -1.87 -2.54
N THR A 58 0.33 -2.39 -2.98
CA THR A 58 -0.94 -1.65 -2.91
C THR A 58 -2.14 -2.57 -2.71
N SER A 59 -3.16 -2.07 -2.04
CA SER A 59 -4.46 -2.73 -1.88
C SER A 59 -5.35 -2.64 -3.11
N VAL A 60 -5.12 -1.64 -3.99
CA VAL A 60 -5.94 -1.46 -5.18
C VAL A 60 -5.60 -2.47 -6.28
N THR A 61 -6.54 -2.69 -7.19
CA THR A 61 -6.32 -3.52 -8.37
C THR A 61 -5.32 -2.87 -9.33
N TYR A 62 -4.68 -3.68 -10.19
CA TYR A 62 -3.76 -3.13 -11.18
C TYR A 62 -4.45 -2.18 -12.16
N ASN A 63 -5.73 -2.41 -12.47
CA ASN A 63 -6.51 -1.52 -13.32
C ASN A 63 -6.70 -0.13 -12.70
N GLU A 64 -6.99 -0.06 -11.40
CA GLU A 64 -7.06 1.24 -10.70
C GLU A 64 -5.68 1.92 -10.64
N LEU A 65 -4.63 1.14 -10.44
CA LEU A 65 -3.25 1.65 -10.43
C LEU A 65 -2.88 2.29 -11.77
N MET A 66 -3.30 1.70 -12.91
CA MET A 66 -3.05 2.25 -14.25
C MET A 66 -3.66 3.65 -14.43
N ALA A 67 -4.78 3.94 -13.80
CA ALA A 67 -5.39 5.27 -13.85
C ALA A 67 -4.62 6.32 -13.04
N ARG A 68 -3.79 5.90 -12.09
CA ARG A 68 -3.10 6.78 -11.12
C ARG A 68 -1.62 6.95 -11.40
N LEU A 69 -0.96 5.92 -11.95
CA LEU A 69 0.47 5.92 -12.27
C LEU A 69 0.70 5.73 -13.77
N PRO A 70 1.48 6.61 -14.41
CA PRO A 70 1.88 6.45 -15.81
C PRO A 70 2.66 5.14 -16.04
N THR A 71 2.54 4.58 -17.24
CA THR A 71 3.27 3.36 -17.64
C THR A 71 4.78 3.46 -17.40
N SER A 72 5.38 4.63 -17.62
CA SER A 72 6.81 4.87 -17.42
C SER A 72 7.23 4.74 -15.94
N VAL A 73 6.35 5.06 -15.00
CA VAL A 73 6.59 4.88 -13.56
C VAL A 73 6.40 3.42 -13.18
N ARG A 74 5.30 2.80 -13.62
CA ARG A 74 5.03 1.38 -13.32
C ARG A 74 6.14 0.46 -13.80
N LYS A 75 6.67 0.70 -15.01
CA LYS A 75 7.78 -0.07 -15.60
C LYS A 75 9.15 0.19 -14.94
N ALA A 76 9.31 1.25 -14.17
CA ALA A 76 10.52 1.50 -13.41
C ALA A 76 10.60 0.65 -12.13
N PHE A 77 9.45 0.21 -11.59
CA PHE A 77 9.42 -0.75 -10.50
C PHE A 77 9.81 -2.14 -10.98
N ARG A 78 10.60 -2.85 -10.18
CA ARG A 78 10.97 -4.24 -10.44
C ARG A 78 9.77 -5.17 -10.37
N GLY A 79 8.80 -4.83 -9.52
CA GLY A 79 7.54 -5.51 -9.40
C GLY A 79 6.49 -4.64 -8.72
N VAL A 80 5.24 -4.86 -9.11
CA VAL A 80 4.06 -4.23 -8.52
C VAL A 80 3.18 -5.32 -7.90
N PHE A 81 3.08 -5.31 -6.59
CA PHE A 81 2.18 -6.16 -5.83
C PHE A 81 0.84 -5.44 -5.67
N ALA A 82 -0.12 -5.75 -6.54
CA ALA A 82 -1.47 -5.22 -6.53
C ALA A 82 -2.44 -6.12 -5.74
N SER A 83 -3.65 -5.63 -5.48
CA SER A 83 -4.70 -6.37 -4.76
C SER A 83 -4.19 -6.98 -3.45
N SER A 84 -3.53 -6.18 -2.60
CA SER A 84 -2.89 -6.61 -1.34
C SER A 84 -1.85 -7.72 -1.51
N GLY A 85 -1.18 -7.78 -2.66
CA GLY A 85 -0.18 -8.78 -2.98
C GLY A 85 -0.75 -10.06 -3.61
N ALA A 86 -2.04 -10.12 -3.94
CA ALA A 86 -2.63 -11.23 -4.67
C ALA A 86 -2.14 -11.30 -6.13
N GLU A 87 -1.66 -10.18 -6.66
CA GLU A 87 -1.10 -10.10 -8.01
C GLU A 87 0.32 -9.53 -7.95
N LEU A 88 1.23 -10.14 -8.70
CA LEU A 88 2.54 -9.58 -9.00
C LEU A 88 2.61 -9.25 -10.50
N TRP A 89 2.93 -8.00 -10.79
CA TRP A 89 3.08 -7.48 -12.14
C TRP A 89 4.52 -7.04 -12.38
N SER A 90 5.03 -7.30 -13.59
CA SER A 90 6.28 -6.74 -14.09
C SER A 90 5.97 -5.92 -15.35
N GLY A 91 6.11 -4.59 -15.24
CA GLY A 91 5.57 -3.70 -16.27
C GLY A 91 4.06 -3.87 -16.43
N ASP A 92 3.60 -4.26 -17.60
CA ASP A 92 2.19 -4.49 -17.91
C ASP A 92 1.83 -6.01 -18.01
N GLU A 93 2.74 -6.89 -17.57
CA GLU A 93 2.55 -8.35 -17.61
C GLU A 93 2.32 -8.90 -16.21
N VAL A 94 1.29 -9.74 -16.04
CA VAL A 94 1.06 -10.46 -14.81
C VAL A 94 2.04 -11.61 -14.68
N VAL A 95 2.85 -11.59 -13.61
CA VAL A 95 3.84 -12.65 -13.32
C VAL A 95 3.23 -13.73 -12.45
N GLU A 96 2.42 -13.32 -11.48
CA GLU A 96 1.76 -14.21 -10.53
C GLU A 96 0.39 -13.64 -10.18
N ARG A 97 -0.62 -14.51 -10.12
CA ARG A 97 -1.95 -14.18 -9.60
C ARG A 97 -2.45 -15.31 -8.75
N VAL A 98 -2.94 -14.98 -7.58
CA VAL A 98 -3.62 -15.90 -6.69
C VAL A 98 -5.07 -15.46 -6.57
N GLU A 99 -5.96 -16.37 -6.90
CA GLU A 99 -7.40 -16.14 -6.80
C GLU A 99 -7.95 -16.83 -5.56
N HIS A 100 -8.96 -16.24 -4.96
CA HIS A 100 -9.70 -16.80 -3.85
C HIS A 100 -11.20 -16.68 -4.11
N THR A 101 -11.92 -17.74 -3.82
CA THR A 101 -13.38 -17.74 -3.88
C THR A 101 -13.92 -17.51 -2.47
N PHE A 102 -14.53 -16.38 -2.24
CA PHE A 102 -15.18 -16.06 -0.97
C PHE A 102 -16.48 -16.85 -0.82
N SER A 103 -16.86 -17.15 0.43
CA SER A 103 -18.08 -17.91 0.73
C SER A 103 -19.35 -17.11 0.45
N ASP A 104 -20.42 -17.81 0.10
CA ASP A 104 -21.74 -17.20 -0.09
C ASP A 104 -22.21 -16.51 1.21
N ASP A 105 -21.93 -17.09 2.38
CA ASP A 105 -22.26 -16.51 3.69
C ASP A 105 -21.63 -15.14 3.89
N LEU A 106 -20.37 -14.94 3.46
CA LEU A 106 -19.70 -13.65 3.51
C LEU A 106 -20.37 -12.64 2.57
N TYR A 107 -20.68 -13.03 1.34
CA TYR A 107 -21.39 -12.16 0.39
C TYR A 107 -22.76 -11.78 0.91
N GLU A 108 -23.56 -12.73 1.42
CA GLU A 108 -24.86 -12.43 2.01
C GLU A 108 -24.74 -11.44 3.18
N TYR A 109 -23.71 -11.60 4.00
CA TYR A 109 -23.49 -10.68 5.10
C TYR A 109 -23.11 -9.29 4.62
N LEU A 110 -22.19 -9.17 3.65
CA LEU A 110 -21.81 -7.88 3.06
C LEU A 110 -23.00 -7.17 2.41
N VAL A 111 -23.87 -7.92 1.72
CA VAL A 111 -25.11 -7.36 1.17
C VAL A 111 -26.01 -6.82 2.28
N LYS A 112 -26.16 -7.54 3.40
CA LYS A 112 -26.91 -7.05 4.57
C LYS A 112 -26.29 -5.80 5.18
N VAL A 113 -24.96 -5.76 5.32
CA VAL A 113 -24.22 -4.57 5.79
C VAL A 113 -24.53 -3.37 4.92
N VAL A 114 -24.41 -3.52 3.60
CA VAL A 114 -24.70 -2.45 2.64
C VAL A 114 -26.14 -1.99 2.69
N GLN A 115 -27.09 -2.93 2.79
CA GLN A 115 -28.53 -2.61 2.87
C GLN A 115 -28.88 -1.89 4.17
N ASN A 116 -28.32 -2.32 5.30
CA ASN A 116 -28.62 -1.80 6.63
C ASN A 116 -27.84 -0.53 6.99
N SER A 117 -26.79 -0.20 6.25
CA SER A 117 -26.04 1.05 6.47
C SER A 117 -26.99 2.25 6.46
N ALA A 118 -26.82 3.14 7.43
CA ALA A 118 -27.60 4.37 7.56
C ALA A 118 -27.22 5.46 6.55
N TYR A 119 -26.13 5.30 5.81
CA TYR A 119 -25.74 6.27 4.78
C TYR A 119 -26.81 6.36 3.67
N PRO A 120 -27.37 7.56 3.41
CA PRO A 120 -28.56 7.68 2.56
C PRO A 120 -28.26 7.73 1.06
N ALA A 121 -27.04 8.14 0.66
CA ALA A 121 -26.69 8.42 -0.74
C ALA A 121 -25.75 7.36 -1.35
N LYS A 122 -26.09 6.09 -1.15
CA LYS A 122 -25.35 4.95 -1.71
C LYS A 122 -25.43 4.95 -3.24
N ASP A 123 -24.28 4.71 -3.91
CA ASP A 123 -24.19 4.63 -5.36
C ASP A 123 -23.48 3.32 -5.79
N ALA A 124 -24.16 2.52 -6.58
CA ALA A 124 -23.66 1.21 -7.00
C ALA A 124 -22.54 1.35 -8.05
N PRO A 125 -21.58 0.40 -8.10
CA PRO A 125 -21.42 -0.77 -7.25
C PRO A 125 -20.84 -0.43 -5.87
N LEU A 126 -21.31 -1.13 -4.83
CA LEU A 126 -20.89 -0.93 -3.44
C LEU A 126 -19.86 -1.95 -2.97
N ILE A 127 -19.78 -3.08 -3.66
CA ILE A 127 -18.82 -4.16 -3.43
C ILE A 127 -18.05 -4.40 -4.72
N GLU A 128 -16.74 -4.43 -4.64
CA GLU A 128 -15.83 -4.71 -5.74
C GLU A 128 -14.99 -5.95 -5.43
N ASN A 129 -14.95 -6.88 -6.39
CA ASN A 129 -14.18 -8.11 -6.29
C ASN A 129 -12.82 -7.92 -6.97
N GLY A 130 -11.75 -8.13 -6.22
CA GLY A 130 -10.42 -8.41 -6.76
C GLY A 130 -10.12 -9.92 -6.75
N PRO A 131 -8.93 -10.34 -7.18
CA PRO A 131 -8.54 -11.75 -7.23
C PRO A 131 -8.63 -12.48 -5.88
N ALA A 132 -8.25 -11.82 -4.80
CA ALA A 132 -8.38 -12.32 -3.44
C ALA A 132 -8.75 -11.19 -2.46
N THR A 133 -9.54 -10.24 -2.90
CA THR A 133 -9.96 -9.09 -2.11
C THR A 133 -11.41 -8.75 -2.38
N LEU A 134 -12.14 -8.33 -1.34
CA LEU A 134 -13.44 -7.68 -1.47
C LEU A 134 -13.32 -6.28 -0.89
N ARG A 135 -13.58 -5.26 -1.70
CA ARG A 135 -13.67 -3.87 -1.24
C ARG A 135 -15.12 -3.47 -1.10
N VAL A 136 -15.47 -2.87 0.03
CA VAL A 136 -16.79 -2.30 0.27
C VAL A 136 -16.66 -0.79 0.46
N CYS A 137 -17.39 -0.03 -0.35
CA CYS A 137 -17.47 1.43 -0.26
C CYS A 137 -18.94 1.85 -0.29
N LEU A 138 -19.43 2.41 0.81
CA LEU A 138 -20.85 2.80 0.93
C LEU A 138 -21.22 4.00 0.05
N ALA A 139 -20.23 4.84 -0.31
CA ALA A 139 -20.42 5.88 -1.30
C ALA A 139 -20.47 5.36 -2.74
N GLY A 140 -20.03 4.10 -2.96
CA GLY A 140 -19.82 3.51 -4.27
C GLY A 140 -18.33 3.36 -4.61
N THR A 141 -17.94 2.22 -5.18
CA THR A 141 -16.55 1.96 -5.57
C THR A 141 -16.10 2.81 -6.77
N LYS A 142 -17.06 3.40 -7.49
CA LYS A 142 -16.83 4.34 -8.61
C LYS A 142 -17.31 5.75 -8.29
N ALA A 143 -17.51 6.08 -7.01
CA ALA A 143 -18.00 7.38 -6.57
C ALA A 143 -17.02 8.49 -6.99
N SER A 144 -17.57 9.63 -7.41
CA SER A 144 -16.82 10.83 -7.70
C SER A 144 -16.19 11.42 -6.42
N ILE A 145 -15.19 12.30 -6.58
CA ILE A 145 -14.56 13.00 -5.45
C ILE A 145 -15.59 13.72 -4.58
N GLY A 146 -16.62 14.33 -5.19
CA GLY A 146 -17.71 15.00 -4.47
C GLY A 146 -18.55 14.03 -3.64
N GLN A 147 -18.90 12.87 -4.18
CA GLN A 147 -19.64 11.82 -3.46
C GLN A 147 -18.80 11.25 -2.31
N LEU A 148 -17.51 10.98 -2.54
CA LEU A 148 -16.58 10.54 -1.50
C LEU A 148 -16.45 11.58 -0.38
N GLY A 149 -16.35 12.87 -0.73
CA GLY A 149 -16.32 13.97 0.25
C GLY A 149 -17.62 14.07 1.08
N THR A 150 -18.79 13.86 0.45
CA THR A 150 -20.07 13.82 1.15
C THR A 150 -20.14 12.65 2.12
N TYR A 151 -19.70 11.46 1.67
CA TYR A 151 -19.62 10.28 2.53
C TYR A 151 -18.65 10.48 3.70
N LEU A 152 -17.48 11.04 3.44
CA LEU A 152 -16.47 11.29 4.47
C LEU A 152 -17.00 12.19 5.59
N ASN A 153 -17.72 13.26 5.24
CA ASN A 153 -18.34 14.14 6.23
C ASN A 153 -19.36 13.35 7.08
N TRP A 154 -20.21 12.54 6.43
CA TRP A 154 -21.18 11.70 7.11
C TRP A 154 -20.50 10.66 8.02
N GLU A 155 -19.46 9.97 7.52
CA GLU A 155 -18.71 8.94 8.26
C GLU A 155 -18.01 9.53 9.50
N ASN A 156 -17.47 10.75 9.40
CA ASN A 156 -16.84 11.44 10.52
C ASN A 156 -17.84 11.68 11.69
N GLU A 157 -19.10 11.86 11.38
CA GLU A 157 -20.17 12.05 12.38
C GLU A 157 -20.71 10.72 12.94
N HIS A 158 -20.86 9.72 12.08
CA HIS A 158 -21.58 8.47 12.41
C HIS A 158 -20.67 7.31 12.78
N ARG A 159 -19.43 7.29 12.29
CA ARG A 159 -18.39 6.28 12.61
C ARG A 159 -18.86 4.85 12.33
N GLU A 160 -19.56 4.62 11.22
CA GLU A 160 -20.15 3.34 10.85
C GLU A 160 -19.08 2.33 10.37
N LEU A 161 -18.09 2.77 9.57
CA LEU A 161 -17.05 1.88 9.03
C LEU A 161 -16.27 1.11 10.11
N PRO A 162 -15.77 1.73 11.19
CA PRO A 162 -15.08 0.98 12.25
C PRO A 162 -15.96 -0.07 12.91
N VAL A 163 -17.26 0.19 13.05
CA VAL A 163 -18.22 -0.78 13.61
C VAL A 163 -18.36 -1.97 12.67
N ILE A 164 -18.55 -1.71 11.37
CA ILE A 164 -18.65 -2.76 10.35
C ILE A 164 -17.37 -3.62 10.30
N VAL A 165 -16.20 -3.00 10.35
CA VAL A 165 -14.90 -3.72 10.38
C VAL A 165 -14.84 -4.67 11.56
N ASN A 166 -15.17 -4.21 12.77
CA ASN A 166 -15.12 -5.03 13.99
C ASN A 166 -16.14 -6.19 13.94
N GLU A 167 -17.33 -5.95 13.43
CA GLU A 167 -18.36 -6.99 13.27
C GLU A 167 -17.93 -8.06 12.26
N LEU A 168 -17.43 -7.65 11.10
CA LEU A 168 -16.92 -8.56 10.08
C LEU A 168 -15.76 -9.41 10.60
N GLN A 169 -14.80 -8.78 11.27
CA GLN A 169 -13.63 -9.46 11.82
C GLN A 169 -14.02 -10.51 12.88
N SER A 170 -15.01 -10.17 13.71
CA SER A 170 -15.54 -11.10 14.72
C SER A 170 -16.29 -12.28 14.10
N LYS A 171 -17.02 -12.05 13.01
CA LYS A 171 -17.88 -13.05 12.38
C LYS A 171 -17.14 -13.95 11.41
N PHE A 172 -16.10 -13.44 10.76
CA PHE A 172 -15.30 -14.15 9.75
C PHE A 172 -13.82 -14.15 10.14
N PRO A 173 -13.42 -14.90 11.17
CA PRO A 173 -12.07 -14.88 11.73
C PRO A 173 -10.98 -15.45 10.79
N ASP A 174 -11.38 -16.11 9.71
CA ASP A 174 -10.52 -16.58 8.62
C ASP A 174 -10.22 -15.50 7.56
N HIS A 175 -10.73 -14.27 7.79
CA HIS A 175 -10.46 -13.11 6.95
C HIS A 175 -9.84 -11.97 7.76
N ASP A 176 -8.91 -11.26 7.15
CA ASP A 176 -8.43 -9.97 7.62
C ASP A 176 -9.35 -8.88 7.09
N VAL A 177 -9.91 -8.07 7.98
CA VAL A 177 -10.78 -6.94 7.64
C VAL A 177 -10.18 -5.67 8.19
N HIS A 178 -9.96 -4.70 7.35
CA HIS A 178 -9.43 -3.40 7.77
C HIS A 178 -10.01 -2.25 6.95
N GLN A 179 -9.96 -1.07 7.51
CA GLN A 179 -10.30 0.15 6.80
C GLN A 179 -9.18 0.48 5.80
N ASP A 180 -9.47 0.36 4.50
CA ASP A 180 -8.53 0.55 3.41
C ASP A 180 -8.31 2.05 3.09
N SER A 181 -9.39 2.82 3.21
CA SER A 181 -9.38 4.28 3.07
C SER A 181 -10.36 4.91 4.06
N ASP A 182 -10.49 6.25 4.04
CA ASP A 182 -11.52 6.93 4.85
C ASP A 182 -12.95 6.60 4.43
N THR A 183 -13.12 5.96 3.28
CA THR A 183 -14.43 5.72 2.66
C THR A 183 -14.69 4.25 2.34
N SER A 184 -13.75 3.35 2.60
CA SER A 184 -13.88 1.93 2.24
C SER A 184 -13.21 1.01 3.25
N LEU A 185 -13.71 -0.21 3.31
CA LEU A 185 -13.06 -1.34 3.96
C LEU A 185 -12.64 -2.40 2.94
N LEU A 186 -11.66 -3.20 3.33
CA LEU A 186 -11.12 -4.30 2.55
C LEU A 186 -11.19 -5.59 3.36
N VAL A 187 -11.65 -6.65 2.70
CA VAL A 187 -11.66 -8.02 3.24
C VAL A 187 -10.72 -8.87 2.41
N THR A 188 -9.81 -9.56 3.07
CA THR A 188 -8.83 -10.49 2.45
C THR A 188 -8.79 -11.79 3.24
N PRO A 189 -8.58 -12.96 2.63
CA PRO A 189 -8.32 -14.19 3.39
C PRO A 189 -7.03 -14.05 4.19
N VAL A 190 -6.98 -14.56 5.42
CA VAL A 190 -5.76 -14.55 6.26
C VAL A 190 -4.59 -15.24 5.55
N THR A 191 -4.86 -16.24 4.71
CA THR A 191 -3.86 -16.93 3.90
C THR A 191 -3.20 -16.04 2.84
N MET A 192 -3.82 -14.90 2.50
CA MET A 192 -3.35 -13.91 1.52
C MET A 192 -2.64 -12.71 2.16
N SER A 193 -2.16 -12.89 3.38
CA SER A 193 -1.38 -11.88 4.10
C SER A 193 -0.21 -11.34 3.28
N THR A 194 0.03 -10.04 3.34
CA THR A 194 1.18 -9.36 2.69
C THR A 194 2.55 -9.84 3.19
N LEU A 195 2.59 -10.69 4.22
CA LEU A 195 3.78 -11.44 4.62
C LEU A 195 4.39 -12.25 3.45
N ARG A 196 3.55 -12.73 2.52
CA ARG A 196 4.04 -13.41 1.29
C ARG A 196 4.87 -12.49 0.40
N VAL A 197 4.52 -11.21 0.34
CA VAL A 197 5.28 -10.18 -0.39
C VAL A 197 6.68 -10.04 0.20
N HIS A 198 6.77 -9.95 1.54
CA HIS A 198 8.06 -9.93 2.24
C HIS A 198 8.89 -11.17 1.90
N ARG A 199 8.31 -12.37 2.00
CA ARG A 199 9.02 -13.62 1.68
C ARG A 199 9.50 -13.66 0.23
N ARG A 200 8.72 -13.16 -0.71
CA ARG A 200 9.10 -13.08 -2.12
C ARG A 200 10.29 -12.15 -2.31
N ILE A 201 10.23 -10.92 -1.78
CA ILE A 201 11.32 -9.95 -1.87
C ILE A 201 12.59 -10.50 -1.19
N ALA A 202 12.47 -11.07 0.01
CA ALA A 202 13.60 -11.67 0.72
C ALA A 202 14.24 -12.85 -0.05
N SER A 203 13.45 -13.63 -0.80
CA SER A 203 13.99 -14.72 -1.63
C SER A 203 14.72 -14.22 -2.87
N GLU A 204 14.31 -13.07 -3.42
CA GLU A 204 14.97 -12.46 -4.60
C GLU A 204 16.21 -11.65 -4.20
N HIS A 205 16.27 -11.15 -2.95
CA HIS A 205 17.30 -10.26 -2.43
C HIS A 205 17.80 -10.73 -1.06
N ALA A 206 18.34 -11.93 -0.99
CA ALA A 206 18.62 -12.66 0.26
C ALA A 206 19.49 -11.91 1.29
N ASN A 207 20.31 -10.94 0.89
CA ASN A 207 21.18 -10.18 1.78
C ASN A 207 20.92 -8.67 1.72
N ALA A 208 19.85 -8.24 1.06
CA ALA A 208 19.49 -6.85 0.95
C ALA A 208 18.79 -6.37 2.22
N ARG A 209 19.02 -5.11 2.54
CA ARG A 209 18.18 -4.41 3.52
C ARG A 209 16.91 -3.93 2.84
N VAL A 210 15.75 -4.23 3.41
CA VAL A 210 14.45 -3.76 2.92
C VAL A 210 14.09 -2.45 3.61
N ILE A 211 13.79 -1.43 2.82
CA ILE A 211 13.32 -0.13 3.28
C ILE A 211 11.88 0.04 2.82
N SER A 212 10.98 -0.08 3.76
CA SER A 212 9.54 0.10 3.56
C SER A 212 9.16 1.57 3.71
N CYS A 213 8.52 2.15 2.69
CA CYS A 213 8.05 3.53 2.66
C CYS A 213 6.53 3.51 2.54
N MET A 214 5.84 3.48 3.67
CA MET A 214 4.40 3.29 3.77
C MET A 214 3.71 4.50 4.37
N SER A 215 2.49 4.78 3.93
CA SER A 215 1.62 5.68 4.68
C SER A 215 1.25 5.05 6.03
N PRO A 216 1.00 5.85 7.08
CA PRO A 216 0.62 5.31 8.39
C PRO A 216 -0.59 4.38 8.33
N ARG A 217 -1.56 4.68 7.46
CA ARG A 217 -2.73 3.84 7.28
C ARG A 217 -2.38 2.48 6.67
N SER A 218 -1.58 2.45 5.62
CA SER A 218 -1.15 1.20 4.99
C SER A 218 -0.32 0.34 5.92
N ALA A 219 0.62 0.95 6.66
CA ALA A 219 1.46 0.27 7.63
C ALA A 219 0.66 -0.39 8.77
N ASN A 220 -0.42 0.26 9.23
CA ASN A 220 -1.31 -0.25 10.28
C ASN A 220 -2.50 -1.05 9.73
N GLY A 221 -2.68 -1.12 8.41
CA GLY A 221 -3.74 -1.84 7.72
C GLY A 221 -3.19 -3.01 6.88
N PHE A 222 -3.54 -3.04 5.60
CA PHE A 222 -3.23 -4.16 4.70
C PHE A 222 -1.74 -4.50 4.59
N ALA A 223 -0.84 -3.53 4.75
CA ALA A 223 0.61 -3.75 4.72
C ALA A 223 1.21 -4.11 6.10
N GLY A 224 0.41 -4.11 7.16
CA GLY A 224 0.88 -4.43 8.52
C GLY A 224 1.64 -5.75 8.61
N PRO A 225 1.14 -6.87 8.09
CA PRO A 225 1.87 -8.14 8.10
C PRO A 225 3.21 -8.09 7.36
N PHE A 226 3.32 -7.29 6.29
CA PHE A 226 4.58 -7.04 5.59
C PHE A 226 5.55 -6.25 6.49
N CYS A 227 5.09 -5.12 7.04
CA CYS A 227 5.91 -4.26 7.90
C CYS A 227 6.38 -4.98 9.16
N ASN A 228 5.53 -5.78 9.78
CA ASN A 228 5.85 -6.55 10.99
C ASN A 228 6.85 -7.70 10.74
N ALA A 229 7.02 -8.13 9.49
CA ALA A 229 8.00 -9.13 9.12
C ALA A 229 9.40 -8.58 8.92
N LEU A 230 9.54 -7.26 8.77
CA LEU A 230 10.84 -6.59 8.64
C LEU A 230 11.60 -6.67 9.96
N SER A 231 12.88 -6.99 9.91
CA SER A 231 13.70 -7.24 11.09
C SER A 231 15.18 -6.94 10.83
N GLY A 232 15.97 -6.88 11.90
CA GLY A 232 17.41 -6.69 11.79
C GLY A 232 17.77 -5.31 11.25
N SER A 233 18.34 -5.27 10.05
CA SER A 233 18.77 -4.03 9.38
C SER A 233 17.65 -3.37 8.55
N ASP A 234 16.50 -4.04 8.40
CA ASP A 234 15.36 -3.51 7.65
C ASP A 234 14.76 -2.27 8.34
N LEU A 235 14.12 -1.42 7.55
CA LEU A 235 13.52 -0.19 8.05
C LEU A 235 12.06 -0.08 7.63
N VAL A 236 11.20 0.29 8.59
CA VAL A 236 9.85 0.79 8.30
C VAL A 236 9.87 2.30 8.44
N THR A 237 9.63 3.01 7.35
CA THR A 237 9.54 4.47 7.32
C THR A 237 8.10 4.86 7.01
N GLU A 238 7.44 5.48 7.97
CA GLU A 238 6.15 6.10 7.74
C GLU A 238 6.35 7.43 7.02
N VAL A 239 5.61 7.65 5.95
CA VAL A 239 5.70 8.84 5.10
C VAL A 239 4.31 9.44 4.91
N GLY A 240 4.22 10.76 5.05
CA GLY A 240 2.97 11.51 4.89
C GLY A 240 2.60 11.76 3.41
N GLY A 241 3.53 11.52 2.48
CA GLY A 241 3.27 11.71 1.05
C GLY A 241 4.53 12.00 0.22
N PRO A 242 4.34 12.51 -1.02
CA PRO A 242 5.44 12.72 -1.98
C PRO A 242 6.58 13.62 -1.49
N SER A 243 6.29 14.61 -0.64
CA SER A 243 7.32 15.51 -0.09
C SER A 243 8.30 14.75 0.80
N ASP A 244 7.80 13.93 1.70
CA ASP A 244 8.63 13.15 2.63
C ASP A 244 9.42 12.10 1.85
N LEU A 245 8.79 11.45 0.87
CA LEU A 245 9.46 10.53 -0.02
C LEU A 245 10.58 11.19 -0.82
N SER A 246 10.38 12.40 -1.33
CA SER A 246 11.41 13.14 -2.06
C SER A 246 12.63 13.43 -1.17
N GLN A 247 12.40 13.77 0.10
CA GLN A 247 13.48 13.97 1.06
C GLN A 247 14.24 12.67 1.34
N LEU A 248 13.52 11.58 1.61
CA LEU A 248 14.10 10.25 1.83
C LEU A 248 14.93 9.80 0.61
N MET A 249 14.34 9.83 -0.58
CA MET A 249 15.02 9.42 -1.81
C MET A 249 16.27 10.28 -2.09
N SER A 250 16.20 11.60 -1.82
CA SER A 250 17.35 12.51 -1.97
C SER A 250 18.48 12.16 -0.99
N TYR A 251 18.13 11.82 0.24
CA TYR A 251 19.11 11.37 1.24
C TYR A 251 19.77 10.07 0.79
N GLU A 252 18.99 9.08 0.38
CA GLU A 252 19.49 7.78 -0.04
C GLU A 252 20.34 7.84 -1.33
N MET A 253 19.99 8.72 -2.27
CA MET A 253 20.83 8.95 -3.46
C MET A 253 22.19 9.54 -3.10
N ARG A 254 22.25 10.50 -2.18
CA ARG A 254 23.51 11.09 -1.70
C ARG A 254 24.36 10.06 -0.95
N ARG A 255 23.73 9.26 -0.07
CA ARG A 255 24.41 8.19 0.67
C ARG A 255 25.10 7.22 -0.29
N LYS A 256 24.38 6.72 -1.30
CA LYS A 256 24.95 5.79 -2.30
C LYS A 256 26.13 6.42 -3.05
N ALA A 257 26.00 7.68 -3.48
CA ALA A 257 27.10 8.37 -4.16
C ALA A 257 28.35 8.49 -3.29
N THR A 258 28.21 8.68 -1.98
CA THR A 258 29.30 8.70 -1.03
C THR A 258 29.93 7.32 -0.86
N ASP A 259 29.11 6.28 -0.71
CA ASP A 259 29.57 4.89 -0.57
C ASP A 259 30.32 4.42 -1.83
N ASP A 260 29.80 4.75 -3.03
CA ASP A 260 30.45 4.43 -4.31
C ASP A 260 31.81 5.13 -4.47
N LEU A 261 31.98 6.35 -3.97
CA LEU A 261 33.25 7.07 -3.97
C LEU A 261 34.26 6.43 -3.02
N LEU A 262 33.82 6.03 -1.81
CA LEU A 262 34.68 5.37 -0.83
C LEU A 262 35.11 3.96 -1.27
N ALA A 263 34.29 3.28 -2.07
CA ALA A 263 34.62 1.95 -2.60
C ALA A 263 35.58 2.00 -3.78
N ALA A 264 35.80 3.17 -4.40
CA ALA A 264 36.68 3.38 -5.54
C ALA A 264 38.11 3.82 -5.14
N GLU A 265 38.35 4.14 -3.86
CA GLU A 265 39.63 4.44 -3.25
C GLU A 265 40.29 3.17 -2.66
#